data_96501ca5054121e0df8481f708200d27
#
_entry.id   96501ca5054121e0df8481f708200d27
#
_cell.length_a   1.000
_cell.length_b   1.000
_cell.length_c   1.000
_cell.angle_alpha   90.00
_cell.angle_beta   90.00
_cell.angle_gamma   90.00
#
_symmetry.space_group_name_H-M   'P 1'
#
loop_
_entity.id
_entity.type
_entity.pdbx_description
1 polymer ?
#
loop_
_entity_poly.entity_id
_entity_poly.type
_entity_poly.pdbx_seq_one_letter_code
_entity_poly.pdbx_strand_id
1 'polypeptide(L)'
;MPNSLQVSCVQMHWAKSLGFNTERTLHFIRAAALSGSRVVLFPEANLTSYYFPWITHLDPSSVQQSLEKVCASARGNRIWVIVGTIEKTADRFLNLAHVIDPEGRIIHQYAKVHRAGRDEQKYCRGGNKLSLFEIEGILCTLVICRDGRHPELYRIPAMAGAQILFHPSCSSDEIEAVCWKRTSGRAQQPVGPNSKIFHCVANTIGESPDGKQTSSGSSFIREPNGIPLAEAGYYQEEMITAVLDLSRADRSYILDSFKNPPFLAGYWQQMIEDAVARKDIKPE
;
A
#
# COMPACT_ATOMS: atom_id res chain seq x y z
N MET A 1 13.30 11.99 16.47
CA MET A 1 12.51 11.01 15.71
C MET A 1 12.43 9.74 16.56
N PRO A 2 11.32 9.01 16.55
CA PRO A 2 11.27 7.73 17.25
C PRO A 2 12.28 6.75 16.62
N ASN A 3 12.91 5.92 17.46
CA ASN A 3 13.85 4.90 16.98
C ASN A 3 13.13 3.64 16.45
N SER A 4 11.82 3.52 16.71
CA SER A 4 11.01 2.38 16.29
C SER A 4 9.58 2.78 15.99
N LEU A 5 8.91 2.00 15.14
CA LEU A 5 7.50 2.17 14.79
C LEU A 5 6.81 0.81 14.77
N GLN A 6 5.72 0.64 15.50
CA GLN A 6 4.90 -0.57 15.41
C GLN A 6 3.88 -0.43 14.30
N VAL A 7 3.90 -1.37 13.36
CA VAL A 7 3.05 -1.39 12.15
C VAL A 7 2.24 -2.68 12.12
N SER A 8 0.96 -2.57 11.75
CA SER A 8 0.12 -3.72 11.38
C SER A 8 -0.18 -3.71 9.88
N CYS A 9 -0.17 -4.89 9.28
CA CYS A 9 -0.68 -5.13 7.93
C CYS A 9 -1.88 -6.08 8.00
N VAL A 10 -2.96 -5.72 7.33
CA VAL A 10 -4.20 -6.48 7.33
C VAL A 10 -4.32 -7.26 6.04
N GLN A 11 -4.68 -8.53 6.14
CA GLN A 11 -5.07 -9.40 5.04
C GLN A 11 -6.58 -9.54 5.04
N MET A 12 -7.25 -9.16 3.95
CA MET A 12 -8.71 -9.15 3.84
C MET A 12 -9.22 -9.78 2.54
N HIS A 13 -10.48 -10.17 2.52
CA HIS A 13 -11.18 -10.55 1.30
C HIS A 13 -11.22 -9.39 0.29
N TRP A 14 -10.91 -9.67 -1.00
CA TRP A 14 -10.82 -8.64 -2.04
C TRP A 14 -12.14 -8.34 -2.77
N ALA A 15 -13.12 -9.23 -2.66
CA ALA A 15 -14.37 -9.15 -3.40
C ALA A 15 -15.59 -9.26 -2.47
N LYS A 16 -15.82 -8.21 -1.69
CA LYS A 16 -17.00 -8.07 -0.81
C LYS A 16 -17.66 -6.71 -1.05
N SER A 17 -18.87 -6.54 -0.53
CA SER A 17 -19.60 -5.26 -0.66
C SER A 17 -18.91 -4.12 0.10
N LEU A 18 -19.13 -2.88 -0.36
CA LEU A 18 -18.63 -1.68 0.29
C LEU A 18 -18.96 -1.63 1.79
N GLY A 19 -20.22 -1.96 2.16
CA GLY A 19 -20.64 -1.98 3.57
C GLY A 19 -19.88 -3.01 4.39
N PHE A 20 -19.74 -4.25 3.88
CA PHE A 20 -18.97 -5.30 4.55
C PHE A 20 -17.51 -4.88 4.71
N ASN A 21 -16.88 -4.39 3.66
CA ASN A 21 -15.48 -3.95 3.69
C ASN A 21 -15.27 -2.79 4.67
N THR A 22 -16.21 -1.84 4.73
CA THR A 22 -16.15 -0.73 5.69
C THR A 22 -16.15 -1.25 7.12
N GLU A 23 -17.11 -2.09 7.49
CA GLU A 23 -17.20 -2.65 8.86
C GLU A 23 -15.96 -3.48 9.23
N ARG A 24 -15.43 -4.28 8.31
CA ARG A 24 -14.18 -5.03 8.54
C ARG A 24 -12.98 -4.10 8.72
N THR A 25 -12.91 -3.03 7.91
CA THR A 25 -11.84 -2.01 8.05
C THR A 25 -11.90 -1.36 9.43
N LEU A 26 -13.09 -0.92 9.88
CA LEU A 26 -13.26 -0.34 11.21
C LEU A 26 -12.90 -1.32 12.33
N HIS A 27 -13.22 -2.59 12.18
CA HIS A 27 -12.83 -3.65 13.12
C HIS A 27 -11.30 -3.75 13.25
N PHE A 28 -10.59 -3.84 12.11
CA PHE A 28 -9.12 -3.98 12.13
C PHE A 28 -8.41 -2.70 12.59
N ILE A 29 -8.94 -1.52 12.33
CA ILE A 29 -8.40 -0.27 12.90
C ILE A 29 -8.41 -0.33 14.43
N ARG A 30 -9.53 -0.75 15.03
CA ARG A 30 -9.63 -0.91 16.49
C ARG A 30 -8.66 -1.98 17.01
N ALA A 31 -8.60 -3.12 16.33
CA ALA A 31 -7.71 -4.22 16.71
C ALA A 31 -6.22 -3.80 16.64
N ALA A 32 -5.82 -3.06 15.60
CA ALA A 32 -4.47 -2.55 15.45
C ALA A 32 -4.12 -1.55 16.58
N ALA A 33 -5.02 -0.63 16.89
CA ALA A 33 -4.82 0.32 17.99
C ALA A 33 -4.69 -0.40 19.35
N LEU A 34 -5.54 -1.39 19.61
CA LEU A 34 -5.48 -2.20 20.84
C LEU A 34 -4.21 -3.04 20.95
N SER A 35 -3.61 -3.46 19.83
CA SER A 35 -2.32 -4.14 19.81
C SER A 35 -1.11 -3.20 20.01
N GLY A 36 -1.35 -1.90 20.11
CA GLY A 36 -0.30 -0.88 20.25
C GLY A 36 0.30 -0.41 18.94
N SER A 37 -0.28 -0.77 17.79
CA SER A 37 0.21 -0.30 16.49
C SER A 37 -0.02 1.19 16.31
N ARG A 38 0.97 1.86 15.73
CA ARG A 38 0.89 3.26 15.36
C ARG A 38 0.34 3.45 13.96
N VAL A 39 0.51 2.45 13.10
CA VAL A 39 0.07 2.46 11.69
C VAL A 39 -0.62 1.15 11.38
N VAL A 40 -1.73 1.22 10.65
CA VAL A 40 -2.37 0.05 10.05
C VAL A 40 -2.48 0.23 8.54
N LEU A 41 -1.97 -0.76 7.79
CA LEU A 41 -2.02 -0.84 6.34
C LEU A 41 -3.08 -1.82 5.90
N PHE A 42 -3.95 -1.40 4.99
CA PHE A 42 -4.96 -2.22 4.34
C PHE A 42 -4.58 -2.58 2.89
N PRO A 43 -5.19 -3.62 2.30
CA PRO A 43 -4.95 -3.99 0.91
C PRO A 43 -5.37 -2.94 -0.12
N GLU A 44 -4.92 -3.12 -1.35
CA GLU A 44 -5.37 -2.35 -2.51
C GLU A 44 -6.88 -2.38 -2.64
N ALA A 45 -7.50 -1.21 -2.84
CA ALA A 45 -8.94 -1.04 -3.03
C ALA A 45 -9.82 -1.73 -1.95
N ASN A 46 -9.30 -1.86 -0.74
CA ASN A 46 -9.95 -2.67 0.30
C ASN A 46 -11.38 -2.19 0.65
N LEU A 47 -11.69 -0.90 0.53
CA LEU A 47 -13.05 -0.40 0.75
C LEU A 47 -13.98 -0.72 -0.42
N THR A 48 -13.57 -0.41 -1.63
CA THR A 48 -14.42 -0.52 -2.83
C THR A 48 -14.42 -1.91 -3.45
N SER A 49 -13.57 -2.84 -2.95
CA SER A 49 -13.23 -4.06 -3.66
C SER A 49 -12.37 -3.79 -4.92
N TYR A 50 -11.78 -4.84 -5.50
CA TYR A 50 -11.06 -4.76 -6.77
C TYR A 50 -11.82 -5.49 -7.89
N TYR A 51 -13.15 -5.59 -7.76
CA TYR A 51 -14.02 -6.29 -8.72
C TYR A 51 -14.81 -5.29 -9.55
N PHE A 52 -14.34 -5.01 -10.76
CA PHE A 52 -14.85 -3.94 -11.63
C PHE A 52 -16.34 -4.04 -11.99
N PRO A 53 -16.95 -5.23 -12.15
CA PRO A 53 -18.40 -5.32 -12.32
C PRO A 53 -19.22 -4.65 -11.19
N TRP A 54 -18.67 -4.57 -9.96
CA TRP A 54 -19.31 -3.84 -8.87
C TRP A 54 -18.90 -2.38 -8.83
N ILE A 55 -17.60 -2.10 -9.00
CA ILE A 55 -17.02 -0.74 -8.90
C ILE A 55 -17.71 0.23 -9.86
N THR A 56 -18.01 -0.21 -11.09
CA THR A 56 -18.63 0.65 -12.11
C THR A 56 -20.05 1.09 -11.74
N HIS A 57 -20.68 0.44 -10.77
CA HIS A 57 -22.05 0.73 -10.27
C HIS A 57 -22.05 1.33 -8.86
N LEU A 58 -20.88 1.50 -8.23
CA LEU A 58 -20.81 2.13 -6.91
C LEU A 58 -21.20 3.61 -7.01
N ASP A 59 -22.05 4.02 -6.10
CA ASP A 59 -22.36 5.43 -5.92
C ASP A 59 -21.18 6.15 -5.24
N PRO A 60 -20.62 7.20 -5.85
CA PRO A 60 -19.48 7.94 -5.31
C PRO A 60 -19.74 8.50 -3.89
N SER A 61 -20.98 8.91 -3.60
CA SER A 61 -21.30 9.44 -2.26
C SER A 61 -21.21 8.37 -1.19
N SER A 62 -21.58 7.12 -1.50
CA SER A 62 -21.43 5.98 -0.59
C SER A 62 -19.97 5.64 -0.32
N VAL A 63 -19.10 5.77 -1.31
CA VAL A 63 -17.64 5.59 -1.14
C VAL A 63 -17.09 6.67 -0.22
N GLN A 64 -17.47 7.93 -0.45
CA GLN A 64 -17.06 9.06 0.37
C GLN A 64 -17.52 8.89 1.83
N GLN A 65 -18.77 8.50 2.07
CA GLN A 65 -19.28 8.22 3.42
C GLN A 65 -18.52 7.09 4.12
N SER A 66 -18.13 6.05 3.39
CA SER A 66 -17.30 4.96 3.92
C SER A 66 -15.91 5.46 4.33
N LEU A 67 -15.30 6.31 3.51
CA LEU A 67 -14.00 6.92 3.81
C LEU A 67 -14.09 7.85 5.03
N GLU A 68 -15.16 8.63 5.17
CA GLU A 68 -15.41 9.47 6.35
C GLU A 68 -15.52 8.65 7.65
N LYS A 69 -16.18 7.48 7.61
CA LYS A 69 -16.22 6.54 8.75
C LYS A 69 -14.82 6.05 9.13
N VAL A 70 -13.97 5.75 8.13
CA VAL A 70 -12.58 5.36 8.36
C VAL A 70 -11.79 6.51 8.98
N CYS A 71 -11.93 7.74 8.48
CA CYS A 71 -11.33 8.94 9.07
C CYS A 71 -11.76 9.16 10.53
N ALA A 72 -13.07 9.00 10.82
CA ALA A 72 -13.58 9.08 12.18
C ALA A 72 -13.00 7.98 13.09
N SER A 73 -12.83 6.76 12.56
CA SER A 73 -12.22 5.65 13.29
C SER A 73 -10.73 5.85 13.55
N ALA A 74 -9.98 6.38 12.58
CA ALA A 74 -8.58 6.75 12.74
C ALA A 74 -8.41 7.75 13.90
N ARG A 75 -9.25 8.80 13.91
CA ARG A 75 -9.29 9.81 14.99
C ARG A 75 -9.67 9.20 16.33
N GLY A 76 -10.74 8.40 16.40
CA GLY A 76 -11.22 7.79 17.65
C GLY A 76 -10.21 6.85 18.30
N ASN A 77 -9.39 6.18 17.48
CA ASN A 77 -8.37 5.23 17.91
C ASN A 77 -6.94 5.83 17.94
N ARG A 78 -6.76 7.08 17.51
CA ARG A 78 -5.47 7.81 17.46
C ARG A 78 -4.38 7.02 16.72
N ILE A 79 -4.72 6.47 15.55
CA ILE A 79 -3.85 5.61 14.76
C ILE A 79 -3.77 6.11 13.32
N TRP A 80 -2.60 5.99 12.70
CA TRP A 80 -2.43 6.20 11.26
C TRP A 80 -3.08 5.06 10.48
N VAL A 81 -3.81 5.40 9.42
CA VAL A 81 -4.49 4.41 8.57
C VAL A 81 -4.10 4.62 7.11
N ILE A 82 -3.69 3.55 6.44
CA ILE A 82 -3.47 3.55 4.99
C ILE A 82 -4.53 2.62 4.38
N VAL A 83 -5.46 3.19 3.59
CA VAL A 83 -6.65 2.51 3.07
C VAL A 83 -6.81 2.74 1.57
N GLY A 84 -7.31 1.74 0.85
CA GLY A 84 -7.46 1.75 -0.61
C GLY A 84 -8.90 1.94 -1.08
N THR A 85 -9.08 2.74 -2.14
CA THR A 85 -10.33 2.93 -2.87
C THR A 85 -10.12 2.89 -4.37
N ILE A 86 -11.18 2.63 -5.14
CA ILE A 86 -11.25 2.96 -6.56
C ILE A 86 -12.37 3.98 -6.74
N GLU A 87 -12.03 5.19 -7.14
CA GLU A 87 -12.92 6.33 -7.16
C GLU A 87 -13.18 6.82 -8.58
N LYS A 88 -14.44 7.19 -8.85
CA LYS A 88 -14.85 7.75 -10.13
C LYS A 88 -14.40 9.21 -10.23
N THR A 89 -13.76 9.55 -11.33
CA THR A 89 -13.46 10.93 -11.74
C THR A 89 -14.42 11.36 -12.87
N ALA A 90 -14.22 12.52 -13.45
CA ALA A 90 -15.09 13.01 -14.53
C ALA A 90 -15.13 12.05 -15.74
N ASP A 91 -14.00 11.43 -16.09
CA ASP A 91 -13.83 10.63 -17.31
C ASP A 91 -13.55 9.14 -17.03
N ARG A 92 -12.85 8.83 -15.95
CA ARG A 92 -12.37 7.48 -15.61
C ARG A 92 -12.38 7.24 -14.12
N PHE A 93 -11.79 6.13 -13.69
CA PHE A 93 -11.53 5.83 -12.28
C PHE A 93 -10.06 6.05 -11.94
N LEU A 94 -9.79 6.29 -10.65
CA LEU A 94 -8.46 6.24 -10.05
C LEU A 94 -8.42 5.16 -8.99
N ASN A 95 -7.37 4.36 -8.99
CA ASN A 95 -7.04 3.44 -7.92
C ASN A 95 -6.15 4.19 -6.92
N LEU A 96 -6.69 4.46 -5.75
CA LEU A 96 -6.11 5.37 -4.75
C LEU A 96 -5.73 4.63 -3.47
N ALA A 97 -4.67 5.10 -2.85
CA ALA A 97 -4.38 4.85 -1.44
C ALA A 97 -4.37 6.19 -0.69
N HIS A 98 -5.09 6.22 0.42
CA HIS A 98 -5.22 7.38 1.30
C HIS A 98 -4.42 7.16 2.57
N VAL A 99 -3.60 8.12 2.96
CA VAL A 99 -2.92 8.15 4.25
C VAL A 99 -3.69 9.09 5.17
N ILE A 100 -4.22 8.55 6.25
CA ILE A 100 -5.06 9.24 7.22
C ILE A 100 -4.29 9.35 8.52
N ASP A 101 -4.21 10.57 9.06
CA ASP A 101 -3.51 10.84 10.33
C ASP A 101 -4.38 10.50 11.57
N PRO A 102 -3.79 10.50 12.79
CA PRO A 102 -4.51 10.25 14.03
C PRO A 102 -5.59 11.30 14.37
N GLU A 103 -5.65 12.42 13.68
CA GLU A 103 -6.70 13.44 13.76
C GLU A 103 -7.84 13.16 12.78
N GLY A 104 -7.72 12.12 11.94
CA GLY A 104 -8.71 11.70 10.94
C GLY A 104 -8.68 12.55 9.66
N ARG A 105 -7.56 13.21 9.37
CA ARG A 105 -7.37 13.98 8.13
C ARG A 105 -6.64 13.14 7.10
N ILE A 106 -7.08 13.20 5.85
CA ILE A 106 -6.32 12.64 4.74
C ILE A 106 -5.17 13.59 4.43
N ILE A 107 -3.95 13.19 4.77
CA ILE A 107 -2.74 14.02 4.60
C ILE A 107 -2.00 13.72 3.30
N HIS A 108 -2.22 12.56 2.72
CA HIS A 108 -1.61 12.15 1.46
C HIS A 108 -2.53 11.22 0.67
N GLN A 109 -2.49 11.35 -0.66
CA GLN A 109 -3.17 10.45 -1.58
C GLN A 109 -2.20 10.06 -2.70
N TYR A 110 -2.15 8.77 -3.01
CA TYR A 110 -1.37 8.24 -4.12
C TYR A 110 -2.29 7.52 -5.08
N ALA A 111 -2.20 7.88 -6.36
CA ALA A 111 -2.87 7.18 -7.44
C ALA A 111 -1.90 6.18 -8.08
N LYS A 112 -2.34 4.93 -8.22
CA LYS A 112 -1.57 3.86 -8.86
C LYS A 112 -1.11 4.28 -10.26
N VAL A 113 0.18 4.16 -10.52
CA VAL A 113 0.80 4.59 -11.79
C VAL A 113 0.64 3.50 -12.86
N HIS A 114 0.97 2.25 -12.52
CA HIS A 114 0.95 1.13 -13.45
C HIS A 114 -0.29 0.27 -13.29
N ARG A 115 -1.22 0.45 -14.21
CA ARG A 115 -2.50 -0.29 -14.23
C ARG A 115 -2.28 -1.77 -14.50
N ALA A 116 -2.94 -2.63 -13.72
CA ALA A 116 -2.87 -4.09 -13.82
C ALA A 116 -4.12 -4.65 -14.52
N GLY A 117 -3.94 -5.76 -15.26
CA GLY A 117 -5.04 -6.47 -15.87
C GLY A 117 -5.81 -5.67 -16.94
N ARG A 118 -6.81 -6.30 -17.53
CA ARG A 118 -7.61 -5.71 -18.63
C ARG A 118 -8.59 -4.66 -18.11
N ASP A 119 -9.22 -4.94 -16.98
CA ASP A 119 -10.27 -4.08 -16.44
C ASP A 119 -9.72 -2.75 -15.93
N GLU A 120 -8.61 -2.78 -15.18
CA GLU A 120 -8.00 -1.54 -14.72
C GLU A 120 -7.46 -0.71 -15.90
N GLN A 121 -6.90 -1.35 -16.94
CA GLN A 121 -6.50 -0.64 -18.16
C GLN A 121 -7.68 -0.01 -18.90
N LYS A 122 -8.84 -0.67 -18.89
CA LYS A 122 -10.07 -0.20 -19.53
C LYS A 122 -10.72 0.96 -18.78
N TYR A 123 -10.83 0.87 -17.46
CA TYR A 123 -11.65 1.75 -16.66
C TYR A 123 -10.86 2.84 -15.93
N CYS A 124 -9.61 2.58 -15.54
CA CYS A 124 -8.80 3.52 -14.77
C CYS A 124 -7.84 4.34 -15.65
N ARG A 125 -7.48 5.52 -15.14
CA ARG A 125 -6.28 6.23 -15.57
C ARG A 125 -5.14 5.97 -14.59
N GLY A 126 -3.89 6.09 -15.05
CA GLY A 126 -2.71 6.01 -14.19
C GLY A 126 -2.47 7.30 -13.42
N GLY A 127 -1.84 7.18 -12.26
CA GLY A 127 -1.27 8.29 -11.53
C GLY A 127 -0.02 8.88 -12.23
N ASN A 128 0.42 10.03 -11.75
CA ASN A 128 1.52 10.80 -12.37
C ASN A 128 2.53 11.34 -11.33
N LYS A 129 2.53 10.81 -10.10
CA LYS A 129 3.38 11.31 -8.99
C LYS A 129 4.05 10.15 -8.28
N LEU A 130 5.24 10.40 -7.75
CA LEU A 130 5.86 9.55 -6.74
C LEU A 130 5.18 9.80 -5.39
N SER A 131 5.16 8.79 -4.53
CA SER A 131 4.61 8.90 -3.17
C SER A 131 5.73 9.21 -2.19
N LEU A 132 5.57 10.29 -1.43
CA LEU A 132 6.47 10.66 -0.34
C LEU A 132 5.66 11.40 0.73
N PHE A 133 5.67 10.92 1.99
CA PHE A 133 4.92 11.50 3.10
C PHE A 133 5.58 11.15 4.44
N GLU A 134 5.13 11.78 5.49
CA GLU A 134 5.68 11.57 6.84
C GLU A 134 4.65 10.94 7.78
N ILE A 135 5.11 9.97 8.58
CA ILE A 135 4.41 9.39 9.72
C ILE A 135 5.31 9.57 10.95
N GLU A 136 4.86 10.36 11.93
CA GLU A 136 5.61 10.63 13.17
C GLU A 136 7.06 11.14 12.92
N GLY A 137 7.26 11.92 11.86
CA GLY A 137 8.58 12.42 11.44
C GLY A 137 9.44 11.41 10.69
N ILE A 138 8.92 10.20 10.41
CA ILE A 138 9.56 9.17 9.60
C ILE A 138 9.12 9.35 8.15
N LEU A 139 10.07 9.54 7.25
CA LEU A 139 9.76 9.64 5.83
C LEU A 139 9.40 8.26 5.26
N CYS A 140 8.25 8.18 4.61
CA CYS A 140 7.66 6.96 4.08
C CYS A 140 7.34 7.11 2.59
N THR A 141 7.24 5.99 1.89
CA THR A 141 6.74 5.92 0.51
C THR A 141 5.68 4.85 0.39
N LEU A 142 4.89 4.93 -0.69
CA LEU A 142 3.81 3.99 -0.97
C LEU A 142 3.78 3.67 -2.47
N VAL A 143 3.52 2.41 -2.79
CA VAL A 143 3.21 1.92 -4.14
C VAL A 143 2.00 1.00 -4.07
N ILE A 144 1.22 0.90 -5.15
CA ILE A 144 0.05 0.02 -5.19
C ILE A 144 0.31 -1.17 -6.11
N CYS A 145 0.31 -2.39 -5.55
CA CYS A 145 0.32 -3.68 -6.24
C CYS A 145 1.35 -3.74 -7.40
N ARG A 146 0.90 -3.63 -8.65
CA ARG A 146 1.77 -3.71 -9.85
C ARG A 146 2.90 -2.68 -9.86
N ASP A 147 2.71 -1.53 -9.23
CA ASP A 147 3.76 -0.51 -9.11
C ASP A 147 5.03 -1.04 -8.46
N GLY A 148 4.92 -2.01 -7.56
CA GLY A 148 6.06 -2.67 -6.92
C GLY A 148 7.02 -3.38 -7.90
N ARG A 149 6.61 -3.62 -9.15
CA ARG A 149 7.49 -4.14 -10.21
C ARG A 149 8.37 -3.08 -10.88
N HIS A 150 8.15 -1.81 -10.53
CA HIS A 150 8.79 -0.64 -11.11
C HIS A 150 9.65 0.06 -10.05
N PRO A 151 10.94 -0.30 -9.94
CA PRO A 151 11.82 0.14 -8.85
C PRO A 151 11.90 1.65 -8.68
N GLU A 152 11.81 2.40 -9.76
CA GLU A 152 11.85 3.86 -9.76
C GLU A 152 10.81 4.48 -8.83
N LEU A 153 9.62 3.86 -8.70
CA LEU A 153 8.52 4.40 -7.90
C LEU A 153 8.77 4.37 -6.39
N TYR A 154 9.66 3.50 -5.91
CA TYR A 154 10.03 3.44 -4.48
C TYR A 154 11.51 3.71 -4.24
N ARG A 155 12.37 3.49 -5.24
CA ARG A 155 13.80 3.73 -5.12
C ARG A 155 14.11 5.22 -5.03
N ILE A 156 13.46 6.06 -5.84
CA ILE A 156 13.66 7.51 -5.80
C ILE A 156 13.18 8.11 -4.47
N PRO A 157 11.98 7.80 -3.95
CA PRO A 157 11.60 8.18 -2.58
C PRO A 157 12.59 7.68 -1.50
N ALA A 158 13.14 6.47 -1.64
CA ALA A 158 14.14 5.98 -0.70
C ALA A 158 15.46 6.77 -0.80
N MET A 159 15.86 7.21 -2.01
CA MET A 159 16.98 8.16 -2.19
C MET A 159 16.68 9.49 -1.49
N ALA A 160 15.43 9.98 -1.55
CA ALA A 160 14.98 11.19 -0.86
C ALA A 160 14.92 11.04 0.68
N GLY A 161 15.04 9.84 1.21
CA GLY A 161 15.08 9.61 2.65
C GLY A 161 14.03 8.65 3.20
N ALA A 162 13.11 8.12 2.40
CA ALA A 162 12.11 7.19 2.88
C ALA A 162 12.74 5.93 3.49
N GLN A 163 12.24 5.54 4.66
CA GLN A 163 12.72 4.39 5.44
C GLN A 163 11.74 3.21 5.40
N ILE A 164 10.47 3.47 5.06
CA ILE A 164 9.41 2.47 5.02
C ILE A 164 8.69 2.56 3.68
N LEU A 165 8.52 1.40 3.02
CA LEU A 165 7.67 1.21 1.87
C LEU A 165 6.36 0.53 2.32
N PHE A 166 5.24 1.22 2.17
CA PHE A 166 3.91 0.65 2.29
C PHE A 166 3.42 0.18 0.92
N HIS A 167 2.90 -1.04 0.83
CA HIS A 167 2.55 -1.67 -0.42
C HIS A 167 1.19 -2.39 -0.33
N PRO A 168 0.07 -1.64 -0.38
CA PRO A 168 -1.24 -2.25 -0.56
C PRO A 168 -1.30 -3.02 -1.87
N SER A 169 -1.80 -4.25 -1.82
CA SER A 169 -1.80 -5.17 -2.97
C SER A 169 -3.12 -5.94 -3.06
N CYS A 170 -3.49 -6.32 -4.27
CA CYS A 170 -4.52 -7.29 -4.57
C CYS A 170 -3.97 -8.26 -5.63
N SER A 171 -3.23 -9.27 -5.14
CA SER A 171 -2.57 -10.26 -6.01
C SER A 171 -3.54 -11.34 -6.46
N SER A 172 -4.64 -10.95 -7.11
CA SER A 172 -5.60 -11.87 -7.69
C SER A 172 -5.19 -12.32 -9.10
N ASP A 173 -5.48 -13.60 -9.42
CA ASP A 173 -5.24 -14.20 -10.72
C ASP A 173 -6.14 -15.44 -10.87
N GLU A 174 -6.08 -16.11 -12.01
CA GLU A 174 -6.71 -17.41 -12.19
C GLU A 174 -6.22 -18.39 -11.11
N ILE A 175 -7.11 -19.28 -10.66
CA ILE A 175 -6.85 -20.17 -9.51
C ILE A 175 -5.55 -20.97 -9.69
N GLU A 176 -5.34 -21.54 -10.89
CA GLU A 176 -4.14 -22.30 -11.21
C GLU A 176 -2.86 -21.46 -11.12
N ALA A 177 -2.89 -20.23 -11.62
CA ALA A 177 -1.77 -19.31 -11.56
C ALA A 177 -1.43 -18.93 -10.11
N VAL A 178 -2.42 -18.73 -9.25
CA VAL A 178 -2.21 -18.47 -7.83
C VAL A 178 -1.66 -19.68 -7.10
N CYS A 179 -2.18 -20.87 -7.38
CA CYS A 179 -1.64 -22.11 -6.82
C CYS A 179 -0.17 -22.30 -7.18
N TRP A 180 0.18 -22.06 -8.45
CA TRP A 180 1.57 -22.11 -8.90
C TRP A 180 2.46 -21.06 -8.20
N LYS A 181 1.98 -19.82 -8.05
CA LYS A 181 2.71 -18.77 -7.33
C LYS A 181 2.99 -19.17 -5.87
N ARG A 182 2.02 -19.75 -5.18
CA ARG A 182 2.15 -20.22 -3.80
C ARG A 182 3.18 -21.34 -3.67
N THR A 183 3.10 -22.36 -4.56
CA THR A 183 3.99 -23.53 -4.51
C THR A 183 5.42 -23.22 -4.97
N SER A 184 5.58 -22.26 -5.89
CA SER A 184 6.91 -21.87 -6.40
C SER A 184 7.63 -20.83 -5.51
N GLY A 185 7.05 -20.42 -4.38
CA GLY A 185 7.58 -19.34 -3.54
C GLY A 185 7.53 -17.95 -4.19
N ARG A 186 6.83 -17.82 -5.32
CA ARG A 186 6.69 -16.55 -6.04
C ARG A 186 5.43 -15.77 -5.70
N ALA A 187 4.67 -16.23 -4.71
CA ALA A 187 3.47 -15.51 -4.22
C ALA A 187 3.78 -14.07 -3.85
N GLN A 188 5.05 -13.82 -3.51
CA GLN A 188 5.50 -12.49 -3.15
C GLN A 188 6.94 -12.28 -3.61
N GLN A 189 7.12 -11.51 -4.66
CA GLN A 189 8.45 -11.02 -4.97
C GLN A 189 8.79 -9.91 -3.97
N PRO A 190 9.86 -10.06 -3.17
CA PRO A 190 10.30 -8.98 -2.32
C PRO A 190 10.72 -7.81 -3.20
N VAL A 191 10.01 -6.70 -3.07
CA VAL A 191 10.46 -5.43 -3.59
C VAL A 191 11.59 -4.98 -2.66
N GLY A 192 12.76 -5.39 -2.98
CA GLY A 192 13.96 -4.83 -2.58
C GLY A 192 14.69 -5.00 -1.27
N PRO A 193 15.38 -6.11 -1.04
CA PRO A 193 16.62 -6.05 -0.25
C PRO A 193 17.59 -4.98 -0.77
N ASN A 194 17.48 -4.66 -2.06
CA ASN A 194 18.31 -3.68 -2.75
C ASN A 194 18.01 -2.21 -2.37
N SER A 195 16.91 -1.93 -1.68
CA SER A 195 16.58 -0.56 -1.26
C SER A 195 16.96 -0.26 0.19
N LYS A 196 17.24 -1.30 0.99
CA LYS A 196 17.59 -1.18 2.40
C LYS A 196 16.61 -0.31 3.20
N ILE A 197 15.31 -0.50 2.93
CA ILE A 197 14.19 0.08 3.66
C ILE A 197 13.22 -1.02 4.09
N PHE A 198 12.41 -0.78 5.11
CA PHE A 198 11.34 -1.70 5.50
C PHE A 198 10.30 -1.85 4.40
N HIS A 199 9.75 -3.06 4.25
CA HIS A 199 8.72 -3.34 3.27
C HIS A 199 7.50 -3.98 3.94
N CYS A 200 6.38 -3.24 3.97
CA CYS A 200 5.12 -3.64 4.57
C CYS A 200 4.10 -3.89 3.45
N VAL A 201 3.62 -5.11 3.32
CA VAL A 201 2.62 -5.52 2.31
C VAL A 201 1.35 -5.96 3.00
N ALA A 202 0.24 -5.35 2.63
CA ALA A 202 -1.11 -5.83 2.92
C ALA A 202 -1.72 -6.37 1.62
N ASN A 203 -2.02 -7.64 1.60
CA ASN A 203 -2.57 -8.33 0.43
C ASN A 203 -3.95 -8.90 0.72
N THR A 204 -4.62 -9.36 -0.31
CA THR A 204 -5.97 -9.90 -0.24
C THR A 204 -6.00 -11.41 -0.28
N ILE A 205 -7.14 -11.97 0.14
CA ILE A 205 -7.48 -13.40 0.04
C ILE A 205 -8.84 -13.58 -0.63
N GLY A 206 -9.19 -14.84 -0.89
CA GLY A 206 -10.51 -15.27 -1.31
C GLY A 206 -10.72 -15.23 -2.82
N GLU A 207 -11.88 -15.72 -3.22
CA GLU A 207 -12.26 -15.88 -4.61
C GLU A 207 -13.11 -14.72 -5.12
N SER A 208 -13.09 -14.51 -6.44
CA SER A 208 -14.01 -13.60 -7.11
C SER A 208 -15.46 -14.12 -7.03
N PRO A 209 -16.46 -13.23 -7.14
CA PRO A 209 -17.86 -13.62 -7.11
C PRO A 209 -18.26 -14.63 -8.21
N ASP A 210 -17.54 -14.64 -9.33
CA ASP A 210 -17.75 -15.57 -10.44
C ASP A 210 -16.91 -16.86 -10.34
N GLY A 211 -16.13 -17.02 -9.27
CA GLY A 211 -15.31 -18.20 -8.99
C GLY A 211 -14.10 -18.40 -9.94
N LYS A 212 -13.78 -17.42 -10.79
CA LYS A 212 -12.70 -17.56 -11.79
C LYS A 212 -11.33 -17.16 -11.29
N GLN A 213 -11.28 -16.29 -10.30
CA GLN A 213 -10.03 -15.76 -9.76
C GLN A 213 -9.98 -15.97 -8.25
N THR A 214 -8.78 -16.10 -7.74
CA THR A 214 -8.50 -16.08 -6.30
C THR A 214 -7.31 -15.19 -6.00
N SER A 215 -7.15 -14.76 -4.76
CA SER A 215 -6.00 -13.96 -4.34
C SER A 215 -4.98 -14.79 -3.57
N SER A 216 -3.70 -14.39 -3.68
CA SER A 216 -2.59 -15.19 -3.20
C SER A 216 -2.38 -15.16 -1.68
N GLY A 217 -2.99 -14.23 -0.95
CA GLY A 217 -2.72 -14.05 0.49
C GLY A 217 -1.28 -13.64 0.77
N SER A 218 -0.74 -14.11 1.91
CA SER A 218 0.67 -13.95 2.26
C SER A 218 1.10 -12.48 2.39
N SER A 219 0.33 -11.67 3.12
CA SER A 219 0.77 -10.35 3.58
C SER A 219 2.04 -10.46 4.41
N PHE A 220 2.91 -9.45 4.40
CA PHE A 220 4.16 -9.53 5.17
C PHE A 220 4.67 -8.17 5.65
N ILE A 221 5.52 -8.22 6.66
CA ILE A 221 6.38 -7.12 7.10
C ILE A 221 7.81 -7.63 7.08
N ARG A 222 8.69 -6.99 6.30
CA ARG A 222 10.09 -7.40 6.13
C ARG A 222 11.06 -6.30 6.49
N GLU A 223 12.20 -6.72 7.04
CA GLU A 223 13.35 -5.87 7.29
C GLU A 223 14.02 -5.37 6.01
N PRO A 224 14.87 -4.34 6.12
CA PRO A 224 15.66 -3.79 5.01
C PRO A 224 16.54 -4.81 4.28
N ASN A 225 16.89 -5.91 4.92
CA ASN A 225 17.64 -7.03 4.32
C ASN A 225 16.75 -8.13 3.73
N GLY A 226 15.40 -7.95 3.79
CA GLY A 226 14.41 -8.91 3.27
C GLY A 226 14.00 -10.01 4.24
N ILE A 227 14.55 -10.08 5.46
CA ILE A 227 14.15 -11.05 6.48
C ILE A 227 12.72 -10.74 6.93
N PRO A 228 11.81 -11.73 6.99
CA PRO A 228 10.47 -11.50 7.48
C PRO A 228 10.46 -11.25 8.99
N LEU A 229 9.76 -10.20 9.42
CA LEU A 229 9.41 -9.94 10.81
C LEU A 229 8.06 -10.56 11.14
N ALA A 230 7.13 -10.55 10.19
CA ALA A 230 5.83 -11.21 10.28
C ALA A 230 5.32 -11.55 8.89
N GLU A 231 4.66 -12.71 8.74
CA GLU A 231 4.03 -13.16 7.50
C GLU A 231 2.67 -13.78 7.81
N ALA A 232 1.67 -13.45 6.98
CA ALA A 232 0.33 -14.01 7.02
C ALA A 232 0.24 -15.30 6.19
N GLY A 233 -0.75 -16.13 6.49
CA GLY A 233 -1.08 -17.31 5.68
C GLY A 233 -1.70 -16.96 4.33
N TYR A 234 -2.28 -17.97 3.68
CA TYR A 234 -2.83 -17.84 2.32
C TYR A 234 -4.34 -17.73 2.26
N TYR A 235 -5.07 -18.09 3.31
CA TYR A 235 -6.50 -18.43 3.20
C TYR A 235 -7.41 -17.69 4.17
N GLN A 236 -6.86 -17.03 5.19
CA GLN A 236 -7.66 -16.41 6.25
C GLN A 236 -7.48 -14.90 6.30
N GLU A 237 -8.54 -14.20 6.71
CA GLU A 237 -8.40 -12.81 7.13
C GLU A 237 -7.63 -12.76 8.43
N GLU A 238 -6.57 -11.98 8.44
CA GLU A 238 -5.72 -11.83 9.62
C GLU A 238 -4.97 -10.49 9.62
N MET A 239 -4.50 -10.13 10.77
CA MET A 239 -3.65 -8.96 10.96
C MET A 239 -2.30 -9.41 11.54
N ILE A 240 -1.25 -9.08 10.84
CA ILE A 240 0.14 -9.28 11.29
C ILE A 240 0.71 -7.98 11.81
N THR A 241 1.57 -8.05 12.82
CA THR A 241 2.14 -6.86 13.48
C THR A 241 3.63 -7.06 13.74
N ALA A 242 4.41 -6.01 13.53
CA ALA A 242 5.83 -5.98 13.87
C ALA A 242 6.29 -4.60 14.34
N VAL A 243 7.34 -4.58 15.14
CA VAL A 243 8.06 -3.36 15.53
C VAL A 243 9.25 -3.19 14.58
N LEU A 244 9.28 -2.06 13.89
CA LEU A 244 10.35 -1.69 12.96
C LEU A 244 11.44 -0.91 13.72
N ASP A 245 12.63 -1.46 13.83
CA ASP A 245 13.81 -0.74 14.31
C ASP A 245 14.37 0.12 13.17
N LEU A 246 14.05 1.40 13.18
CA LEU A 246 14.35 2.33 12.09
C LEU A 246 15.86 2.54 11.86
N SER A 247 16.71 2.23 12.84
CA SER A 247 18.15 2.28 12.67
C SER A 247 18.68 1.31 11.59
N ARG A 248 17.87 0.26 11.28
CA ARG A 248 18.21 -0.75 10.27
C ARG A 248 17.89 -0.31 8.83
N ALA A 249 17.10 0.74 8.65
CA ALA A 249 16.80 1.31 7.33
C ALA A 249 17.92 2.28 6.90
N ASP A 250 19.12 1.76 6.69
CA ASP A 250 20.34 2.54 6.40
C ASP A 250 20.39 3.04 4.96
N ARG A 251 19.59 2.50 4.04
CA ARG A 251 19.52 2.84 2.62
C ARG A 251 20.89 2.73 1.91
N SER A 252 21.82 1.95 2.46
CA SER A 252 23.23 1.92 2.05
C SER A 252 23.42 1.67 0.55
N TYR A 253 22.69 0.69 -0.04
CA TYR A 253 22.81 0.38 -1.47
C TYR A 253 22.25 1.48 -2.38
N ILE A 254 21.24 2.21 -1.92
CA ILE A 254 20.69 3.34 -2.66
C ILE A 254 21.65 4.53 -2.60
N LEU A 255 22.19 4.83 -1.43
CA LEU A 255 23.13 5.92 -1.24
C LEU A 255 24.45 5.67 -2.01
N ASP A 256 24.86 4.41 -2.12
CA ASP A 256 26.02 4.04 -2.95
C ASP A 256 25.78 4.33 -4.44
N SER A 257 24.54 4.21 -4.90
CA SER A 257 24.17 4.52 -6.29
C SER A 257 24.41 5.99 -6.67
N PHE A 258 24.40 6.93 -5.72
CA PHE A 258 24.77 8.33 -5.99
C PHE A 258 26.26 8.50 -6.34
N LYS A 259 27.07 7.59 -5.90
CA LYS A 259 28.53 7.64 -6.11
C LYS A 259 28.92 6.93 -7.41
N ASN A 260 28.16 5.90 -7.80
CA ASN A 260 28.50 5.01 -8.91
C ASN A 260 27.26 4.56 -9.71
N PRO A 261 27.15 4.86 -10.99
CA PRO A 261 28.06 5.71 -11.77
C PRO A 261 27.71 7.20 -11.66
N PRO A 262 28.73 8.09 -11.59
CA PRO A 262 28.54 9.53 -11.36
C PRO A 262 27.63 10.23 -12.40
N PHE A 263 27.58 9.75 -13.64
CA PHE A 263 26.79 10.37 -14.71
C PHE A 263 25.28 10.31 -14.47
N LEU A 264 24.79 9.41 -13.60
CA LEU A 264 23.37 9.30 -13.23
C LEU A 264 22.98 10.25 -12.09
N ALA A 265 23.94 10.72 -11.31
CA ALA A 265 23.68 11.50 -10.09
C ALA A 265 22.83 12.75 -10.36
N GLY A 266 23.10 13.48 -11.46
CA GLY A 266 22.35 14.67 -11.82
C GLY A 266 20.87 14.38 -12.14
N TYR A 267 20.58 13.27 -12.83
CA TYR A 267 19.20 12.85 -13.12
C TYR A 267 18.46 12.44 -11.86
N TRP A 268 19.10 11.69 -10.99
CA TRP A 268 18.49 11.29 -9.71
C TRP A 268 18.22 12.48 -8.81
N GLN A 269 19.17 13.42 -8.72
CA GLN A 269 19.01 14.62 -7.92
C GLN A 269 17.76 15.41 -8.35
N GLN A 270 17.56 15.63 -9.64
CA GLN A 270 16.38 16.30 -10.17
C GLN A 270 15.10 15.57 -9.81
N MET A 271 15.05 14.23 -9.97
CA MET A 271 13.87 13.44 -9.64
C MET A 271 13.55 13.45 -8.14
N ILE A 272 14.58 13.49 -7.28
CA ILE A 272 14.42 13.61 -5.83
C ILE A 272 13.83 14.98 -5.47
N GLU A 273 14.37 16.04 -6.03
CA GLU A 273 13.87 17.41 -5.81
C GLU A 273 12.41 17.53 -6.23
N ASP A 274 12.04 16.98 -7.38
CA ASP A 274 10.65 16.94 -7.84
C ASP A 274 9.75 16.13 -6.90
N ALA A 275 10.23 14.99 -6.39
CA ALA A 275 9.46 14.16 -5.45
C ALA A 275 9.25 14.87 -4.10
N VAL A 276 10.28 15.52 -3.58
CA VAL A 276 10.20 16.28 -2.33
C VAL A 276 9.30 17.50 -2.48
N ALA A 277 9.40 18.22 -3.58
CA ALA A 277 8.56 19.40 -3.84
C ALA A 277 7.06 19.06 -3.95
N ARG A 278 6.72 17.81 -4.30
CA ARG A 278 5.34 17.34 -4.51
C ARG A 278 4.78 16.49 -3.37
N LYS A 279 5.53 16.26 -2.29
CA LYS A 279 5.11 15.33 -1.22
C LYS A 279 3.76 15.73 -0.58
N ASP A 280 3.49 17.03 -0.44
CA ASP A 280 2.31 17.55 0.23
C ASP A 280 1.21 18.04 -0.73
N ILE A 281 1.35 17.79 -2.05
CA ILE A 281 0.39 18.23 -3.05
C ILE A 281 -0.67 17.14 -3.24
N LYS A 282 -1.95 17.46 -2.95
CA LYS A 282 -3.08 16.57 -3.26
C LYS A 282 -3.12 16.26 -4.75
N PRO A 283 -3.50 15.04 -5.17
CA PRO A 283 -3.72 14.74 -6.58
C PRO A 283 -4.84 15.64 -7.14
N GLU A 284 -4.61 16.19 -8.34
CA GLU A 284 -5.61 16.92 -9.11
C GLU A 284 -6.69 15.98 -9.65
#